data_d277975ab340f86d6222ebabe3f320a9
#
_entry.id   d277975ab340f86d6222ebabe3f320a9
#
_cell.length_a   1.000
_cell.length_b   1.000
_cell.length_c   1.000
_cell.angle_alpha   90.00
_cell.angle_beta   90.00
_cell.angle_gamma   90.00
#
_symmetry.space_group_name_H-M   'P 1'
#
loop_
_entity.id
_entity.type
_entity.pdbx_description
1 polymer ?
#
loop_
_entity_poly.entity_id
_entity_poly.type
_entity_poly.pdbx_seq_one_letter_code
_entity_poly.pdbx_strand_id
1 'polypeptide(L)'
;VLNRSGFFQRHIVSGELTYKTHSRVLVHHQFSPLIIQYEYMKHMTPAFTELVNKSPYLLVAMSDQFVPKMRYSFSYQSPARLHNPIFWQVTLSEAANLLSLGYMAFGEKWTDKEKTMFKNPYAQFLKVETDYSKTWQLTEHSKLVGHVNMGVVWAYGNAISAPYSEQFYVGGANSIRA
;
A
#
# COMPACT_ATOMS: atom_id res chain seq x y z
N VAL A 1 7.13 0.94 13.47
CA VAL A 1 6.76 -0.16 14.36
C VAL A 1 5.26 -0.14 14.58
N LEU A 2 4.56 -1.21 14.18
CA LEU A 2 3.16 -1.41 14.51
C LEU A 2 3.11 -2.29 15.77
N ASN A 3 2.64 -1.73 16.86
CA ASN A 3 2.53 -2.44 18.13
C ASN A 3 1.06 -2.53 18.55
N ARG A 4 0.55 -3.74 18.69
CA ARG A 4 -0.73 -4.00 19.33
C ARG A 4 -0.45 -4.62 20.69
N SER A 5 -0.52 -3.80 21.73
CA SER A 5 -0.24 -4.21 23.10
C SER A 5 -0.99 -5.50 23.45
N GLY A 6 -0.26 -6.49 23.97
CA GLY A 6 -0.80 -7.79 24.36
C GLY A 6 -0.98 -8.83 23.22
N PHE A 7 -0.64 -8.50 21.95
CA PHE A 7 -0.81 -9.42 20.84
C PHE A 7 0.47 -9.64 20.02
N PHE A 8 1.03 -8.59 19.42
CA PHE A 8 2.22 -8.71 18.58
C PHE A 8 2.97 -7.39 18.44
N GLN A 9 4.25 -7.49 18.07
CA GLN A 9 5.06 -6.38 17.59
C GLN A 9 5.52 -6.67 16.17
N ARG A 10 5.16 -5.81 15.23
CA ARG A 10 5.60 -5.87 13.84
C ARG A 10 6.57 -4.72 13.56
N HIS A 11 7.69 -5.06 13.00
CA HIS A 11 8.69 -4.10 12.56
C HIS A 11 8.66 -4.00 11.05
N ILE A 12 8.73 -2.78 10.55
CA ILE A 12 8.84 -2.49 9.12
C ILE A 12 10.06 -1.59 8.97
N VAL A 13 11.02 -2.06 8.19
CA VAL A 13 12.20 -1.29 7.78
C VAL A 13 12.11 -1.06 6.29
N SER A 14 12.19 0.19 5.85
CA SER A 14 12.08 0.53 4.44
C SER A 14 13.08 1.59 4.01
N GLY A 15 13.54 1.46 2.76
CA GLY A 15 14.28 2.48 2.02
C GLY A 15 13.54 2.81 0.74
N GLU A 16 13.41 4.09 0.42
CA GLU A 16 12.69 4.58 -0.75
C GLU A 16 13.52 5.59 -1.52
N LEU A 17 13.62 5.39 -2.84
CA LEU A 17 14.11 6.40 -3.77
C LEU A 17 12.90 7.02 -4.46
N THR A 18 12.76 8.35 -4.36
CA THR A 18 11.60 9.06 -4.91
C THR A 18 12.03 10.22 -5.81
N TYR A 19 11.43 10.28 -6.98
CA TYR A 19 11.53 11.38 -7.92
C TYR A 19 10.20 12.13 -7.97
N LYS A 20 10.24 13.44 -7.72
CA LYS A 20 9.06 14.32 -7.75
C LYS A 20 9.21 15.35 -8.86
N THR A 21 8.18 15.49 -9.67
CA THR A 21 8.12 16.53 -10.69
C THR A 21 6.79 17.27 -10.64
N HIS A 22 6.85 18.54 -10.96
CA HIS A 22 5.70 19.42 -11.03
C HIS A 22 5.54 19.82 -12.49
N SER A 23 4.60 19.20 -13.19
CA SER A 23 4.35 19.53 -14.59
C SER A 23 3.69 20.91 -14.74
N ARG A 24 2.85 21.27 -13.77
CA ARG A 24 2.19 22.60 -13.63
C ARG A 24 1.93 22.84 -12.15
N VAL A 25 1.62 24.07 -11.77
CA VAL A 25 1.31 24.43 -10.37
C VAL A 25 0.21 23.56 -9.75
N LEU A 26 -0.65 22.97 -10.58
CA LEU A 26 -1.83 22.22 -10.15
C LEU A 26 -1.67 20.68 -10.28
N VAL A 27 -0.60 20.22 -10.95
CA VAL A 27 -0.39 18.82 -11.25
C VAL A 27 0.96 18.38 -10.70
N HIS A 28 0.95 17.36 -9.89
CA HIS A 28 2.16 16.79 -9.29
C HIS A 28 2.26 15.31 -9.66
N HIS A 29 3.46 14.92 -10.03
CA HIS A 29 3.81 13.52 -10.28
C HIS A 29 4.88 13.10 -9.29
N GLN A 30 4.70 11.96 -8.68
CA GLN A 30 5.69 11.33 -7.83
C GLN A 30 5.93 9.92 -8.33
N PHE A 31 7.17 9.61 -8.64
CA PHE A 31 7.58 8.29 -9.05
C PHE A 31 8.64 7.75 -8.10
N SER A 32 8.38 6.62 -7.49
CA SER A 32 9.32 5.90 -6.63
C SER A 32 9.69 4.59 -7.32
N PRO A 33 10.78 4.57 -8.11
CA PRO A 33 11.19 3.40 -8.88
C PRO A 33 11.70 2.25 -8.01
N LEU A 34 12.12 2.55 -6.79
CA LEU A 34 12.64 1.54 -5.88
C LEU A 34 12.22 1.86 -4.45
N ILE A 35 11.41 0.97 -3.92
CA ILE A 35 11.05 0.91 -2.51
C ILE A 35 11.36 -0.50 -2.06
N ILE A 36 12.29 -0.67 -1.14
CA ILE A 36 12.59 -1.96 -0.53
C ILE A 36 12.08 -1.90 0.89
N GLN A 37 11.16 -2.78 1.23
CA GLN A 37 10.57 -2.88 2.55
C GLN A 37 10.77 -4.30 3.05
N TYR A 38 11.23 -4.43 4.29
CA TYR A 38 11.30 -5.70 5.00
C TYR A 38 10.39 -5.63 6.21
N GLU A 39 9.51 -6.60 6.30
CA GLU A 39 8.54 -6.73 7.38
C GLU A 39 8.85 -7.99 8.17
N TYR A 40 8.90 -7.87 9.49
CA TYR A 40 9.13 -9.01 10.37
C TYR A 40 8.39 -8.87 11.70
N MET A 41 8.06 -10.03 12.27
CA MET A 41 7.38 -10.15 13.56
C MET A 41 8.39 -10.39 14.67
N LYS A 42 8.34 -9.62 15.74
CA LYS A 42 9.31 -9.76 16.83
C LYS A 42 8.75 -10.43 18.09
N HIS A 43 7.56 -10.15 18.49
CA HIS A 43 6.94 -10.74 19.66
C HIS A 43 5.49 -11.09 19.32
N MET A 44 5.19 -12.37 19.31
CA MET A 44 3.81 -12.88 19.22
C MET A 44 3.44 -13.55 20.53
N THR A 45 2.29 -13.20 21.09
CA THR A 45 1.78 -13.92 22.25
C THR A 45 1.25 -15.30 21.84
N PRO A 46 1.27 -16.31 22.75
CA PRO A 46 0.77 -17.65 22.42
C PRO A 46 -0.68 -17.63 21.89
N ALA A 47 -1.55 -16.79 22.47
CA ALA A 47 -2.93 -16.63 22.02
C ALA A 47 -3.02 -16.09 20.58
N PHE A 48 -2.16 -15.13 20.23
CA PHE A 48 -2.12 -14.60 18.86
C PHE A 48 -1.53 -15.61 17.88
N THR A 49 -0.51 -16.36 18.27
CA THR A 49 0.08 -17.43 17.44
C THR A 49 -0.95 -18.52 17.13
N GLU A 50 -1.77 -18.90 18.10
CA GLU A 50 -2.85 -19.87 17.89
C GLU A 50 -3.91 -19.34 16.90
N LEU A 51 -4.27 -18.05 17.00
CA LEU A 51 -5.20 -17.39 16.08
C LEU A 51 -4.65 -17.31 14.66
N VAL A 52 -3.36 -16.99 14.51
CA VAL A 52 -2.69 -16.93 13.21
C VAL A 52 -2.64 -18.33 12.58
N ASN A 53 -2.32 -19.35 13.35
CA ASN A 53 -2.23 -20.74 12.87
C ASN A 53 -3.60 -21.31 12.44
N LYS A 54 -4.70 -20.84 13.04
CA LYS A 54 -6.06 -21.22 12.65
C LYS A 54 -6.53 -20.56 11.35
N SER A 55 -5.85 -19.49 10.90
CA SER A 55 -6.24 -18.75 9.71
C SER A 55 -5.08 -18.71 8.69
N PRO A 56 -5.13 -19.51 7.62
CA PRO A 56 -4.09 -19.50 6.58
C PRO A 56 -3.83 -18.12 5.98
N TYR A 57 -4.87 -17.31 5.89
CA TYR A 57 -4.77 -15.92 5.42
C TYR A 57 -3.91 -15.06 6.36
N LEU A 58 -4.12 -15.13 7.68
CA LEU A 58 -3.33 -14.39 8.65
C LEU A 58 -1.89 -14.89 8.71
N LEU A 59 -1.68 -16.18 8.56
CA LEU A 59 -0.35 -16.76 8.51
C LEU A 59 0.49 -16.14 7.39
N VAL A 60 -0.07 -16.04 6.19
CA VAL A 60 0.62 -15.43 5.03
C VAL A 60 0.75 -13.92 5.17
N ALA A 61 -0.31 -13.22 5.58
CA ALA A 61 -0.30 -11.77 5.70
C ALA A 61 0.63 -11.25 6.83
N MET A 62 0.91 -12.11 7.83
CA MET A 62 1.76 -11.79 8.99
C MET A 62 3.14 -12.44 8.93
N SER A 63 3.48 -13.15 7.85
CA SER A 63 4.81 -13.74 7.68
C SER A 63 5.89 -12.67 7.48
N ASP A 64 7.12 -13.04 7.81
CA ASP A 64 8.28 -12.23 7.49
C ASP A 64 8.50 -12.24 5.98
N GLN A 65 8.58 -11.07 5.36
CA GLN A 65 8.66 -10.98 3.91
C GLN A 65 9.32 -9.69 3.42
N PHE A 66 9.92 -9.76 2.24
CA PHE A 66 10.34 -8.60 1.49
C PHE A 66 9.19 -8.05 0.63
N VAL A 67 9.14 -6.74 0.50
CA VAL A 67 8.18 -6.05 -0.36
C VAL A 67 8.96 -5.06 -1.24
N PRO A 68 9.64 -5.57 -2.29
CA PRO A 68 10.26 -4.71 -3.29
C PRO A 68 9.16 -4.16 -4.20
N LYS A 69 8.94 -2.85 -4.17
CA LYS A 69 7.84 -2.23 -4.91
C LYS A 69 8.25 -0.97 -5.66
N MET A 70 7.48 -0.64 -6.69
CA MET A 70 7.45 0.65 -7.35
C MET A 70 6.12 1.32 -7.07
N ARG A 71 6.15 2.67 -7.05
CA ARG A 71 4.96 3.47 -6.85
C ARG A 71 4.97 4.67 -7.79
N TYR A 72 3.83 4.92 -8.38
CA TYR A 72 3.54 6.13 -9.11
C TYR A 72 2.31 6.81 -8.54
N SER A 73 2.42 8.09 -8.21
CA SER A 73 1.30 8.91 -7.77
C SER A 73 1.14 10.11 -8.68
N PHE A 74 -0.07 10.28 -9.14
CA PHE A 74 -0.56 11.47 -9.81
C PHE A 74 -1.48 12.21 -8.87
N SER A 75 -1.30 13.52 -8.72
CA SER A 75 -2.26 14.35 -7.99
C SER A 75 -2.55 15.65 -8.72
N TYR A 76 -3.82 15.98 -8.73
CA TYR A 76 -4.36 17.24 -9.26
C TYR A 76 -5.05 17.97 -8.13
N GLN A 77 -4.70 19.24 -7.98
CA GLN A 77 -5.35 20.14 -7.04
C GLN A 77 -5.75 21.40 -7.78
N SER A 78 -7.05 21.69 -7.82
CA SER A 78 -7.53 22.90 -8.43
C SER A 78 -7.11 24.15 -7.65
N PRO A 79 -6.99 25.33 -8.30
CA PRO A 79 -6.64 26.57 -7.60
C PRO A 79 -7.59 26.86 -6.45
N ALA A 80 -7.05 27.31 -5.32
CA ALA A 80 -7.83 27.68 -4.13
C ALA A 80 -8.83 28.83 -4.39
N ARG A 81 -8.63 29.59 -5.48
CA ARG A 81 -9.52 30.69 -5.88
C ARG A 81 -10.81 30.22 -6.53
N LEU A 82 -10.90 28.95 -6.93
CA LEU A 82 -12.13 28.42 -7.51
C LEU A 82 -13.19 28.30 -6.43
N HIS A 83 -14.41 28.65 -6.80
CA HIS A 83 -15.59 28.57 -5.93
C HIS A 83 -15.84 27.13 -5.45
N ASN A 84 -15.54 26.14 -6.29
CA ASN A 84 -15.72 24.72 -6.02
C ASN A 84 -14.41 23.94 -6.28
N PRO A 85 -13.44 23.97 -5.37
CA PRO A 85 -12.17 23.31 -5.57
C PRO A 85 -12.29 21.77 -5.58
N ILE A 86 -11.45 21.16 -6.40
CA ILE A 86 -11.35 19.72 -6.57
C ILE A 86 -9.92 19.29 -6.21
N PHE A 87 -9.82 18.20 -5.50
CA PHE A 87 -8.59 17.44 -5.32
C PHE A 87 -8.80 16.01 -5.85
N TRP A 88 -7.85 15.51 -6.61
CA TRP A 88 -7.88 14.15 -7.12
C TRP A 88 -6.46 13.57 -7.12
N GLN A 89 -6.32 12.43 -6.48
CA GLN A 89 -5.08 11.69 -6.46
C GLN A 89 -5.32 10.25 -6.90
N VAL A 90 -4.42 9.74 -7.72
CA VAL A 90 -4.38 8.33 -8.12
C VAL A 90 -2.99 7.80 -7.79
N THR A 91 -2.93 6.68 -7.10
CA THR A 91 -1.69 6.00 -6.77
C THR A 91 -1.73 4.58 -7.31
N LEU A 92 -0.73 4.23 -8.08
CA LEU A 92 -0.47 2.89 -8.60
C LEU A 92 0.78 2.37 -7.90
N SER A 93 0.66 1.23 -7.23
CA SER A 93 1.79 0.52 -6.63
C SER A 93 1.84 -0.90 -7.16
N GLU A 94 3.02 -1.32 -7.58
CA GLU A 94 3.28 -2.70 -7.95
C GLU A 94 4.40 -3.26 -7.08
N ALA A 95 4.39 -4.54 -6.80
CA ALA A 95 5.43 -5.19 -6.01
C ALA A 95 5.99 -6.40 -6.73
N ALA A 96 7.31 -6.45 -6.81
CA ALA A 96 8.13 -7.58 -7.26
C ALA A 96 7.89 -8.09 -8.69
N ASN A 97 7.22 -7.33 -9.56
CA ASN A 97 7.05 -7.75 -10.96
C ASN A 97 8.40 -7.82 -11.70
N LEU A 98 9.24 -6.80 -11.55
CA LEU A 98 10.59 -6.82 -12.15
C LEU A 98 11.45 -7.94 -11.58
N LEU A 99 11.34 -8.23 -10.28
CA LEU A 99 12.05 -9.33 -9.66
C LEU A 99 11.57 -10.67 -10.22
N SER A 100 10.26 -10.87 -10.33
CA SER A 100 9.68 -12.08 -10.93
C SER A 100 10.04 -12.24 -12.41
N LEU A 101 10.11 -11.15 -13.18
CA LEU A 101 10.62 -11.18 -14.56
C LEU A 101 12.08 -11.62 -14.61
N GLY A 102 12.92 -11.17 -13.67
CA GLY A 102 14.29 -11.65 -13.53
C GLY A 102 14.34 -13.17 -13.30
N TYR A 103 13.55 -13.70 -12.37
CA TYR A 103 13.47 -15.15 -12.13
C TYR A 103 13.01 -15.93 -13.37
N MET A 104 12.05 -15.40 -14.13
CA MET A 104 11.59 -16.03 -15.38
C MET A 104 12.71 -16.10 -16.44
N ALA A 105 13.58 -15.11 -16.51
CA ALA A 105 14.75 -15.13 -17.40
C ALA A 105 15.74 -16.25 -17.04
N PHE A 106 15.71 -16.75 -15.81
CA PHE A 106 16.49 -17.88 -15.33
C PHE A 106 15.73 -19.22 -15.34
N GLY A 107 14.53 -19.27 -15.95
CA GLY A 107 13.78 -20.50 -16.16
C GLY A 107 12.69 -20.82 -15.14
N GLU A 108 12.46 -19.95 -14.15
CA GLU A 108 11.36 -20.09 -13.19
C GLU A 108 10.02 -19.71 -13.83
N LYS A 109 8.94 -20.33 -13.38
CA LYS A 109 7.60 -19.96 -13.86
C LYS A 109 7.03 -18.78 -13.06
N TRP A 110 6.23 -17.98 -13.72
CA TRP A 110 5.54 -16.85 -13.07
C TRP A 110 4.67 -17.29 -11.87
N THR A 111 4.07 -18.45 -11.98
CA THR A 111 3.14 -19.01 -10.98
C THR A 111 3.81 -19.71 -9.82
N ASP A 112 5.12 -19.95 -9.88
CA ASP A 112 5.84 -20.64 -8.80
C ASP A 112 5.89 -19.74 -7.56
N LYS A 113 5.48 -20.30 -6.42
CA LYS A 113 5.30 -19.58 -5.14
C LYS A 113 6.45 -19.75 -4.14
N GLU A 114 7.54 -20.35 -4.60
CA GLU A 114 8.70 -20.65 -3.74
C GLU A 114 9.87 -19.67 -3.94
N LYS A 115 9.67 -18.62 -4.71
CA LYS A 115 10.70 -17.64 -5.00
C LYS A 115 11.01 -16.80 -3.77
N THR A 116 12.28 -16.60 -3.50
CA THR A 116 12.75 -15.88 -2.32
C THR A 116 13.70 -14.75 -2.69
N MET A 117 13.71 -13.69 -1.90
CA MET A 117 14.71 -12.63 -1.92
C MET A 117 15.49 -12.68 -0.61
N PHE A 118 16.81 -12.88 -0.68
CA PHE A 118 17.68 -13.08 0.50
C PHE A 118 17.18 -14.18 1.46
N LYS A 119 16.73 -15.30 0.89
CA LYS A 119 16.17 -16.47 1.61
C LYS A 119 14.82 -16.24 2.31
N ASN A 120 14.19 -15.08 2.11
CA ASN A 120 12.85 -14.80 2.61
C ASN A 120 11.87 -14.67 1.46
N PRO A 121 10.61 -15.06 1.62
CA PRO A 121 9.59 -14.87 0.59
C PRO A 121 9.40 -13.37 0.30
N TYR A 122 8.98 -13.06 -0.91
CA TYR A 122 8.64 -11.70 -1.28
C TYR A 122 7.17 -11.60 -1.69
N ALA A 123 6.55 -10.49 -1.34
CA ALA A 123 5.19 -10.20 -1.74
C ALA A 123 5.14 -9.75 -3.21
N GLN A 124 4.12 -10.22 -3.93
CA GLN A 124 3.84 -9.79 -5.29
C GLN A 124 2.38 -9.38 -5.42
N PHE A 125 2.14 -8.12 -5.76
CA PHE A 125 0.79 -7.56 -5.86
C PHE A 125 0.75 -6.32 -6.75
N LEU A 126 -0.46 -5.98 -7.18
CA LEU A 126 -0.81 -4.71 -7.78
C LEU A 126 -1.82 -4.01 -6.88
N LYS A 127 -1.58 -2.73 -6.58
CA LYS A 127 -2.47 -1.90 -5.76
C LYS A 127 -2.78 -0.61 -6.49
N VAL A 128 -4.06 -0.30 -6.59
CA VAL A 128 -4.56 0.94 -7.16
C VAL A 128 -5.40 1.64 -6.11
N GLU A 129 -5.11 2.92 -5.88
CA GLU A 129 -5.82 3.76 -4.93
C GLU A 129 -6.23 5.05 -5.62
N THR A 130 -7.42 5.53 -5.34
CA THR A 130 -7.88 6.84 -5.78
C THR A 130 -8.53 7.58 -4.63
N ASP A 131 -8.17 8.82 -4.49
CA ASP A 131 -8.71 9.77 -3.52
C ASP A 131 -9.25 10.96 -4.28
N TYR A 132 -10.54 11.21 -4.13
CA TYR A 132 -11.23 12.32 -4.79
C TYR A 132 -12.01 13.12 -3.76
N SER A 133 -11.79 14.41 -3.74
CA SER A 133 -12.60 15.32 -2.95
C SER A 133 -13.04 16.53 -3.76
N LYS A 134 -14.27 16.94 -3.51
CA LYS A 134 -14.86 18.14 -4.09
C LYS A 134 -15.56 18.95 -3.02
N THR A 135 -15.29 20.25 -3.03
CA THR A 135 -15.96 21.21 -2.17
C THR A 135 -17.00 21.97 -2.99
N TRP A 136 -18.19 22.12 -2.47
CA TRP A 136 -19.23 23.00 -3.00
C TRP A 136 -19.46 24.14 -2.00
N GLN A 137 -19.23 25.35 -2.43
CA GLN A 137 -19.59 26.54 -1.65
C GLN A 137 -21.09 26.81 -1.84
N LEU A 138 -21.87 26.56 -0.79
CA LEU A 138 -23.35 26.76 -0.85
C LEU A 138 -23.74 28.18 -0.56
N THR A 139 -23.09 28.78 0.46
CA THR A 139 -23.27 30.19 0.83
C THR A 139 -21.91 30.75 1.26
N GLU A 140 -21.85 32.05 1.58
CA GLU A 140 -20.61 32.66 2.10
C GLU A 140 -20.09 32.00 3.38
N HIS A 141 -21.00 31.40 4.15
CA HIS A 141 -20.67 30.82 5.46
C HIS A 141 -20.80 29.28 5.51
N SER A 142 -21.26 28.62 4.43
CA SER A 142 -21.47 27.18 4.44
C SER A 142 -20.84 26.48 3.23
N LYS A 143 -20.20 25.34 3.51
CA LYS A 143 -19.57 24.48 2.49
C LYS A 143 -20.06 23.05 2.65
N LEU A 144 -20.24 22.39 1.53
CA LEU A 144 -20.43 20.94 1.46
C LEU A 144 -19.15 20.33 0.89
N VAL A 145 -18.60 19.32 1.57
CA VAL A 145 -17.42 18.60 1.09
C VAL A 145 -17.80 17.14 0.87
N GLY A 146 -17.67 16.68 -0.36
CA GLY A 146 -17.76 15.27 -0.71
C GLY A 146 -16.35 14.70 -0.84
N HIS A 147 -16.10 13.56 -0.19
CA HIS A 147 -14.85 12.83 -0.25
C HIS A 147 -15.10 11.37 -0.56
N VAL A 148 -14.38 10.84 -1.54
CA VAL A 148 -14.45 9.44 -1.96
C VAL A 148 -13.04 8.90 -2.02
N ASN A 149 -12.80 7.85 -1.22
CA ASN A 149 -11.56 7.08 -1.28
C ASN A 149 -11.89 5.64 -1.67
N MET A 150 -11.23 5.15 -2.69
CA MET A 150 -11.39 3.79 -3.19
C MET A 150 -10.04 3.16 -3.47
N GLY A 151 -9.95 1.86 -3.27
CA GLY A 151 -8.74 1.12 -3.57
C GLY A 151 -8.99 -0.36 -3.77
N VAL A 152 -8.12 -0.95 -4.58
CA VAL A 152 -8.07 -2.39 -4.84
C VAL A 152 -6.65 -2.86 -4.70
N VAL A 153 -6.45 -3.97 -4.01
CA VAL A 153 -5.18 -4.68 -3.96
C VAL A 153 -5.39 -6.11 -4.45
N TRP A 154 -4.55 -6.53 -5.38
CA TRP A 154 -4.62 -7.84 -5.99
C TRP A 154 -3.26 -8.52 -5.90
N ALA A 155 -3.20 -9.59 -5.08
CA ALA A 155 -2.02 -10.45 -4.94
C ALA A 155 -2.04 -11.55 -6.01
N TYR A 156 -0.89 -11.85 -6.57
CA TYR A 156 -0.70 -12.86 -7.62
C TYR A 156 0.73 -13.39 -7.64
N GLY A 157 1.00 -14.31 -8.56
CA GLY A 157 2.34 -14.87 -8.76
C GLY A 157 2.87 -15.54 -7.50
N ASN A 158 3.95 -15.01 -6.95
CA ASN A 158 4.61 -15.55 -5.75
C ASN A 158 3.79 -15.37 -4.46
N ALA A 159 2.82 -14.47 -4.44
CA ALA A 159 2.02 -14.18 -3.26
C ALA A 159 0.60 -14.78 -3.35
N ILE A 160 0.10 -15.28 -2.22
CA ILE A 160 -1.31 -15.70 -2.05
C ILE A 160 -2.16 -14.55 -1.53
N SER A 161 -1.55 -13.66 -0.76
CA SER A 161 -2.21 -12.51 -0.12
C SER A 161 -1.26 -11.31 -0.11
N ALA A 162 -1.81 -10.12 -0.16
CA ALA A 162 -1.03 -8.91 0.05
C ALA A 162 -0.58 -8.80 1.51
N PRO A 163 0.61 -8.22 1.78
CA PRO A 163 1.08 -7.95 3.13
C PRO A 163 0.05 -7.19 3.95
N TYR A 164 0.00 -7.44 5.24
CA TYR A 164 -0.91 -6.74 6.14
C TYR A 164 -0.78 -5.22 6.05
N SER A 165 0.42 -4.71 5.87
CA SER A 165 0.69 -3.27 5.74
C SER A 165 0.10 -2.62 4.47
N GLU A 166 -0.18 -3.42 3.44
CA GLU A 166 -0.71 -2.94 2.15
C GLU A 166 -2.23 -3.13 2.02
N GLN A 167 -2.86 -3.78 2.98
CA GLN A 167 -4.31 -3.99 2.99
C GLN A 167 -5.05 -2.73 3.40
N PHE A 168 -6.30 -2.62 2.97
CA PHE A 168 -7.18 -1.52 3.34
C PHE A 168 -7.90 -1.83 4.66
N TYR A 169 -7.91 -0.86 5.54
CA TYR A 169 -8.61 -0.96 6.83
C TYR A 169 -9.62 0.18 6.96
N VAL A 170 -10.80 -0.16 7.42
CA VAL A 170 -11.82 0.80 7.81
C VAL A 170 -11.82 0.88 9.33
N GLY A 171 -11.81 2.10 9.87
CA GLY A 171 -11.69 2.35 11.31
C GLY A 171 -10.25 2.72 11.71
N GLY A 172 -10.10 3.78 12.49
CA GLY A 172 -8.83 4.33 12.93
C GLY A 172 -8.80 5.86 12.88
N ALA A 173 -7.67 6.45 13.29
CA ALA A 173 -7.56 7.90 13.45
C ALA A 173 -7.80 8.71 12.16
N ASN A 174 -7.50 8.12 10.99
CA ASN A 174 -7.58 8.76 9.68
C ASN A 174 -8.66 8.14 8.76
N SER A 175 -9.57 7.36 9.32
CA SER A 175 -10.63 6.67 8.61
C SER A 175 -12.01 7.18 9.06
N ILE A 176 -13.08 6.54 8.58
CA ILE A 176 -14.44 6.90 8.95
C ILE A 176 -14.59 6.80 10.49
N ARG A 177 -14.86 7.90 11.12
CA ARG A 177 -15.29 7.95 12.52
C ARG A 177 -16.82 7.96 12.55
N ALA A 178 -17.41 6.97 13.15
CA ALA A 178 -18.81 7.00 13.54
C ALA A 178 -18.99 7.84 14.78
#